data_ff5cc322e4a5e3a35092dda42d36a054
#
_entry.id   ff5cc322e4a5e3a35092dda42d36a054
#
_cell.length_a   1.000
_cell.length_b   1.000
_cell.length_c   1.000
_cell.angle_alpha   90.00
_cell.angle_beta   90.00
_cell.angle_gamma   90.00
#
_symmetry.space_group_name_H-M   'P 1'
#
loop_
_entity.id
_entity.type
_entity.pdbx_description
1 polymer ?
#
loop_
_entity_poly.entity_id
_entity_poly.type
_entity_poly.pdbx_seq_one_letter_code
_entity_poly.pdbx_strand_id
1 'polypeptide(L)'
;MENNLVRTGTLEHKNVVMANALTRSAQGLNLAEKRILFSAIAKMGNNFGKGEVYLYATEYAETFGLAPNQAYEQLKENVRNMRTRYFTLAPQDRTEGNGVKRRGKRGMVWEINWFQKIGYHDGDGMIGLKFTDDVIPYLHDLEREFTKYKLKQACALRSVYSWRLLELFEQHTGNAGKGWWAVSVEDFCDSMEAPDAMRKNFGKLRSQIIQPAIDELVKKDGWLIGFEAIKEGRKVVRLRFDFERDPQGNLF
;
A
#
# COMPACT_ATOMS: atom_id res chain seq x y z
N MET A 1 -11.38 39.87 -2.47
CA MET A 1 -10.97 38.75 -3.34
C MET A 1 -11.46 37.51 -2.65
N GLU A 2 -12.58 36.98 -3.12
CA GLU A 2 -13.20 35.78 -2.55
C GLU A 2 -12.31 34.59 -2.82
N ASN A 3 -11.78 34.01 -1.74
CA ASN A 3 -11.10 32.72 -1.79
C ASN A 3 -12.13 31.66 -2.21
N ASN A 4 -12.15 31.32 -3.48
CA ASN A 4 -12.78 30.09 -3.98
C ASN A 4 -12.02 28.91 -3.38
N LEU A 5 -12.33 28.53 -2.15
CA LEU A 5 -11.98 27.25 -1.57
C LEU A 5 -12.66 26.19 -2.43
N VAL A 6 -11.91 25.69 -3.40
CA VAL A 6 -12.30 24.52 -4.17
C VAL A 6 -12.54 23.42 -3.13
N ARG A 7 -13.80 23.12 -2.83
CA ARG A 7 -14.20 21.95 -2.06
C ARG A 7 -13.73 20.74 -2.85
N THR A 8 -12.53 20.32 -2.57
CA THR A 8 -12.02 19.03 -3.05
C THR A 8 -12.77 17.97 -2.26
N GLY A 9 -13.65 17.23 -2.92
CA GLY A 9 -14.40 16.14 -2.28
C GLY A 9 -13.44 15.04 -1.78
N THR A 10 -13.98 14.13 -0.97
CA THR A 10 -13.25 12.97 -0.43
C THR A 10 -12.47 12.20 -1.50
N LEU A 11 -11.31 11.68 -1.13
CA LEU A 11 -10.46 10.89 -2.03
C LEU A 11 -10.88 9.41 -2.10
N GLU A 12 -11.86 8.98 -1.31
CA GLU A 12 -12.30 7.58 -1.20
C GLU A 12 -12.59 6.91 -2.54
N HIS A 13 -13.25 7.63 -3.45
CA HIS A 13 -13.66 7.09 -4.74
C HIS A 13 -12.55 7.09 -5.80
N LYS A 14 -11.41 7.70 -5.49
CA LYS A 14 -10.26 7.72 -6.39
C LYS A 14 -9.53 6.38 -6.39
N ASN A 15 -8.93 6.06 -7.54
CA ASN A 15 -8.13 4.86 -7.66
C ASN A 15 -6.69 5.12 -7.16
N VAL A 16 -6.17 4.17 -6.44
CA VAL A 16 -4.73 3.97 -6.27
C VAL A 16 -4.28 3.05 -7.39
N VAL A 17 -3.27 3.46 -8.15
CA VAL A 17 -2.67 2.65 -9.22
C VAL A 17 -1.16 2.70 -9.06
N MET A 18 -0.52 1.54 -9.05
CA MET A 18 0.94 1.43 -8.94
C MET A 18 1.45 0.15 -9.59
N ALA A 19 2.68 0.16 -10.05
CA ALA A 19 3.32 -1.04 -10.58
C ALA A 19 3.40 -2.16 -9.53
N ASN A 20 3.24 -3.41 -9.94
CA ASN A 20 3.35 -4.57 -9.05
C ASN A 20 4.72 -4.65 -8.37
N ALA A 21 5.77 -4.08 -8.97
CA ALA A 21 7.08 -3.96 -8.35
C ALA A 21 7.03 -3.16 -7.04
N LEU A 22 6.26 -2.04 -7.00
CA LEU A 22 6.04 -1.27 -5.77
C LEU A 22 5.19 -2.00 -4.75
N THR A 23 4.16 -2.72 -5.21
CA THR A 23 3.31 -3.52 -4.32
C THR A 23 4.12 -4.57 -3.56
N ARG A 24 5.11 -5.18 -4.20
CA ARG A 24 5.98 -6.19 -3.57
C ARG A 24 7.18 -5.61 -2.81
N SER A 25 7.56 -4.37 -3.08
CA SER A 25 8.74 -3.75 -2.47
C SER A 25 8.51 -3.42 -0.99
N ALA A 26 9.60 -3.37 -0.21
CA ALA A 26 9.58 -2.74 1.10
C ALA A 26 9.38 -1.23 0.92
N GLN A 27 8.43 -0.66 1.64
CA GLN A 27 8.05 0.75 1.54
C GLN A 27 8.52 1.59 2.73
N GLY A 28 8.84 0.94 3.86
CA GLY A 28 9.35 1.56 5.08
C GLY A 28 8.39 2.58 5.72
N LEU A 29 7.07 2.45 5.50
CA LEU A 29 6.05 3.41 5.89
C LEU A 29 5.25 2.95 7.10
N ASN A 30 4.99 3.85 8.03
CA ASN A 30 3.94 3.66 9.02
C ASN A 30 2.55 3.93 8.40
N LEU A 31 1.48 3.68 9.16
CA LEU A 31 0.11 3.82 8.65
C LEU A 31 -0.23 5.26 8.22
N ALA A 32 0.20 6.27 8.98
CA ALA A 32 -0.06 7.67 8.65
C ALA A 32 0.70 8.11 7.39
N GLU A 33 1.97 7.74 7.28
CA GLU A 33 2.79 7.96 6.09
C GLU A 33 2.19 7.28 4.87
N LYS A 34 1.71 6.03 5.03
CA LYS A 34 1.04 5.28 3.97
C LYS A 34 -0.25 5.97 3.53
N ARG A 35 -1.07 6.47 4.44
CA ARG A 35 -2.26 7.27 4.14
C ARG A 35 -1.92 8.50 3.30
N ILE A 36 -0.88 9.25 3.67
CA ILE A 36 -0.42 10.43 2.93
C ILE A 36 0.02 10.05 1.52
N LEU A 37 0.91 9.06 1.39
CA LEU A 37 1.43 8.60 0.09
C LEU A 37 0.29 8.18 -0.85
N PHE A 38 -0.61 7.32 -0.38
CA PHE A 38 -1.68 6.77 -1.22
C PHE A 38 -2.79 7.79 -1.51
N SER A 39 -3.01 8.76 -0.62
CA SER A 39 -3.84 9.93 -0.94
C SER A 39 -3.23 10.78 -2.06
N ALA A 40 -1.91 10.99 -2.03
CA ALA A 40 -1.21 11.70 -3.07
C ALA A 40 -1.31 10.97 -4.42
N ILE A 41 -1.04 9.66 -4.45
CA ILE A 41 -1.17 8.83 -5.66
C ILE A 41 -2.61 8.86 -6.20
N ALA A 42 -3.61 8.66 -5.35
CA ALA A 42 -5.01 8.67 -5.72
C ALA A 42 -5.46 10.05 -6.25
N LYS A 43 -4.95 11.14 -5.65
CA LYS A 43 -5.28 12.50 -6.07
C LYS A 43 -4.67 12.86 -7.41
N MET A 44 -3.46 12.42 -7.68
CA MET A 44 -2.81 12.63 -8.98
C MET A 44 -3.55 11.88 -10.09
N GLY A 45 -4.01 10.67 -9.85
CA GLY A 45 -4.69 9.86 -10.87
C GLY A 45 -3.82 9.74 -12.14
N ASN A 46 -4.36 10.15 -13.29
CA ASN A 46 -3.63 10.15 -14.56
C ASN A 46 -2.90 11.48 -14.86
N ASN A 47 -2.97 12.46 -13.95
CA ASN A 47 -2.39 13.78 -14.21
C ASN A 47 -1.05 13.93 -13.48
N PHE A 48 -0.05 13.19 -13.91
CA PHE A 48 1.30 13.22 -13.34
C PHE A 48 2.17 14.39 -13.83
N GLY A 49 1.68 15.26 -14.67
CA GLY A 49 2.34 16.38 -15.34
C GLY A 49 3.69 16.88 -14.78
N LYS A 50 3.67 17.44 -13.56
CA LYS A 50 4.89 17.91 -12.87
C LYS A 50 5.28 17.06 -11.68
N GLY A 51 4.58 15.95 -11.41
CA GLY A 51 4.79 15.12 -10.24
C GLY A 51 4.43 15.80 -8.91
N GLU A 52 3.80 16.98 -8.94
CA GLU A 52 3.43 17.76 -7.75
C GLU A 52 1.97 17.53 -7.38
N VAL A 53 1.71 17.38 -6.08
CA VAL A 53 0.37 17.21 -5.52
C VAL A 53 0.25 17.95 -4.20
N TYR A 54 -0.92 18.55 -3.98
CA TYR A 54 -1.26 19.26 -2.74
C TYR A 54 -2.39 18.51 -2.05
N LEU A 55 -2.20 18.17 -0.77
CA LEU A 55 -3.21 17.54 0.07
C LEU A 55 -3.68 18.54 1.11
N TYR A 56 -5.00 18.78 1.14
CA TYR A 56 -5.64 19.62 2.15
C TYR A 56 -6.06 18.79 3.36
N ALA A 57 -5.90 19.37 4.55
CA ALA A 57 -6.27 18.69 5.80
C ALA A 57 -7.77 18.33 5.83
N THR A 58 -8.62 19.17 5.22
CA THR A 58 -10.06 18.92 5.12
C THR A 58 -10.37 17.66 4.30
N GLU A 59 -9.81 17.51 3.09
CA GLU A 59 -10.03 16.33 2.27
C GLU A 59 -9.43 15.05 2.89
N TYR A 60 -8.29 15.19 3.57
CA TYR A 60 -7.66 14.09 4.29
C TYR A 60 -8.50 13.67 5.50
N ALA A 61 -9.02 14.65 6.26
CA ALA A 61 -9.92 14.42 7.39
C ALA A 61 -11.19 13.68 6.96
N GLU A 62 -11.85 14.16 5.91
CA GLU A 62 -13.05 13.53 5.35
C GLU A 62 -12.76 12.10 4.86
N THR A 63 -11.64 11.90 4.16
CA THR A 63 -11.25 10.59 3.61
C THR A 63 -10.99 9.54 4.69
N PHE A 64 -10.40 9.91 5.83
CA PHE A 64 -10.02 8.96 6.88
C PHE A 64 -10.86 9.06 8.17
N GLY A 65 -11.92 9.88 8.16
CA GLY A 65 -12.80 10.05 9.32
C GLY A 65 -12.08 10.67 10.52
N LEU A 66 -11.25 11.69 10.29
CA LEU A 66 -10.47 12.39 11.33
C LEU A 66 -11.07 13.77 11.64
N ALA A 67 -10.82 14.27 12.85
CA ALA A 67 -11.11 15.68 13.14
C ALA A 67 -10.13 16.59 12.35
N PRO A 68 -10.59 17.75 11.78
CA PRO A 68 -9.77 18.57 10.90
C PRO A 68 -8.44 19.04 11.51
N ASN A 69 -8.44 19.43 12.79
CA ASN A 69 -7.24 19.82 13.51
C ASN A 69 -6.25 18.66 13.67
N GLN A 70 -6.74 17.46 13.99
CA GLN A 70 -5.90 16.25 14.07
C GLN A 70 -5.35 15.86 12.70
N ALA A 71 -6.14 16.02 11.64
CA ALA A 71 -5.72 15.75 10.29
C ALA A 71 -4.54 16.62 9.87
N TYR A 72 -4.57 17.93 10.14
CA TYR A 72 -3.49 18.82 9.78
C TYR A 72 -2.20 18.54 10.57
N GLU A 73 -2.29 18.37 11.88
CA GLU A 73 -1.12 18.00 12.69
C GLU A 73 -0.51 16.68 12.24
N GLN A 74 -1.36 15.67 11.94
CA GLN A 74 -0.89 14.39 11.43
C GLN A 74 -0.20 14.52 10.06
N LEU A 75 -0.76 15.33 9.13
CA LEU A 75 -0.13 15.61 7.85
C LEU A 75 1.23 16.29 8.03
N LYS A 76 1.28 17.36 8.84
CA LYS A 76 2.48 18.18 9.05
C LYS A 76 3.61 17.41 9.73
N GLU A 77 3.30 16.58 10.72
CA GLU A 77 4.27 15.74 11.40
C GLU A 77 4.82 14.65 10.47
N ASN A 78 3.92 13.87 9.84
CA ASN A 78 4.35 12.73 9.06
C ASN A 78 4.98 13.10 7.73
N VAL A 79 4.59 14.22 7.09
CA VAL A 79 5.23 14.66 5.86
C VAL A 79 6.73 14.94 6.05
N ARG A 80 7.15 15.42 7.21
CA ARG A 80 8.57 15.62 7.53
C ARG A 80 9.34 14.32 7.54
N ASN A 81 8.75 13.25 8.10
CA ASN A 81 9.36 11.93 8.15
C ASN A 81 9.49 11.33 6.75
N MET A 82 8.55 11.61 5.86
CA MET A 82 8.57 11.09 4.48
C MET A 82 9.75 11.60 3.64
N ARG A 83 10.45 12.63 4.10
CA ARG A 83 11.66 13.14 3.43
C ARG A 83 12.76 12.08 3.32
N THR A 84 12.82 11.16 4.27
CA THR A 84 13.84 10.11 4.33
C THR A 84 13.29 8.73 3.98
N ARG A 85 12.01 8.66 3.58
CA ARG A 85 11.39 7.39 3.20
C ARG A 85 11.72 7.05 1.75
N TYR A 86 12.05 5.78 1.55
CA TYR A 86 12.35 5.20 0.26
C TYR A 86 11.68 3.83 0.14
N PHE A 87 11.53 3.37 -1.06
CA PHE A 87 11.21 1.97 -1.34
C PHE A 87 12.42 1.27 -1.95
N THR A 88 12.46 -0.04 -1.78
CA THR A 88 13.59 -0.85 -2.23
C THR A 88 13.18 -1.70 -3.42
N LEU A 89 13.86 -1.52 -4.54
CA LEU A 89 13.73 -2.38 -5.70
C LEU A 89 14.87 -3.40 -5.72
N ALA A 90 14.53 -4.64 -5.49
CA ALA A 90 15.42 -5.76 -5.70
C ALA A 90 15.58 -6.05 -7.20
N PRO A 91 16.70 -6.66 -7.64
CA PRO A 91 16.83 -7.16 -9.00
C PRO A 91 15.62 -8.03 -9.32
N GLN A 92 14.94 -7.74 -10.42
CA GLN A 92 13.76 -8.50 -10.82
C GLN A 92 14.15 -9.95 -11.01
N ASP A 93 13.40 -10.86 -10.40
CA ASP A 93 13.48 -12.27 -10.69
C ASP A 93 13.19 -12.47 -12.17
N ARG A 94 14.21 -12.86 -12.94
CA ARG A 94 14.00 -13.29 -14.32
C ARG A 94 13.15 -14.53 -14.28
N THR A 95 11.98 -14.48 -14.91
CA THR A 95 11.15 -15.65 -15.17
C THR A 95 11.90 -16.49 -16.20
N GLU A 96 12.61 -17.52 -15.76
CA GLU A 96 13.10 -18.55 -16.67
C GLU A 96 11.93 -19.49 -17.00
N GLY A 97 11.89 -19.96 -18.24
CA GLY A 97 10.78 -20.58 -18.97
C GLY A 97 9.92 -21.67 -18.33
N ASN A 98 10.08 -21.99 -17.04
CA ASN A 98 9.29 -22.97 -16.31
C ASN A 98 8.50 -22.38 -15.12
N GLY A 99 8.30 -21.07 -15.08
CA GLY A 99 7.50 -20.44 -14.02
C GLY A 99 8.16 -20.38 -12.63
N VAL A 100 9.38 -20.89 -12.48
CA VAL A 100 10.11 -20.84 -11.22
C VAL A 100 10.88 -19.52 -11.14
N LYS A 101 10.36 -18.59 -10.34
CA LYS A 101 11.07 -17.37 -10.00
C LYS A 101 12.26 -17.70 -9.11
N ARG A 102 13.46 -17.71 -9.67
CA ARG A 102 14.68 -17.72 -8.86
C ARG A 102 15.04 -16.27 -8.53
N ARG A 103 15.10 -15.95 -7.25
CA ARG A 103 15.64 -14.68 -6.75
C ARG A 103 17.04 -14.51 -7.31
N GLY A 104 17.20 -13.61 -8.26
CA GLY A 104 18.49 -13.34 -8.86
C GLY A 104 19.42 -12.76 -7.81
N LYS A 105 20.35 -13.57 -7.28
CA LYS A 105 21.36 -13.13 -6.30
C LYS A 105 22.39 -12.14 -6.89
N ARG A 106 22.25 -11.78 -8.18
CA ARG A 106 23.17 -10.88 -8.88
C ARG A 106 22.40 -9.73 -9.50
N GLY A 107 22.50 -8.57 -8.90
CA GLY A 107 21.92 -7.33 -9.40
C GLY A 107 22.00 -6.25 -8.33
N MET A 108 21.91 -5.02 -8.76
CA MET A 108 21.91 -3.87 -7.87
C MET A 108 20.54 -3.74 -7.18
N VAL A 109 20.55 -3.53 -5.88
CA VAL A 109 19.38 -3.14 -5.11
C VAL A 109 19.33 -1.63 -5.11
N TRP A 110 18.20 -1.06 -5.52
CA TRP A 110 18.00 0.37 -5.55
C TRP A 110 17.12 0.80 -4.39
N GLU A 111 17.54 1.83 -3.69
CA GLU A 111 16.75 2.57 -2.71
C GLU A 111 16.34 3.90 -3.34
N ILE A 112 15.05 4.09 -3.57
CA ILE A 112 14.51 5.25 -4.28
C ILE A 112 13.61 6.03 -3.34
N ASN A 113 13.94 7.29 -3.10
CA ASN A 113 13.12 8.17 -2.28
C ASN A 113 11.77 8.46 -2.97
N TRP A 114 10.69 8.47 -2.19
CA TRP A 114 9.37 8.78 -2.71
C TRP A 114 9.25 10.22 -3.22
N PHE A 115 9.81 11.17 -2.47
CA PHE A 115 9.64 12.60 -2.74
C PHE A 115 10.98 13.31 -2.84
N GLN A 116 11.12 14.13 -3.89
CA GLN A 116 12.24 15.06 -4.01
C GLN A 116 12.01 16.37 -3.26
N LYS A 117 10.72 16.75 -3.05
CA LYS A 117 10.34 17.98 -2.38
C LYS A 117 9.09 17.75 -1.55
N ILE A 118 9.11 18.25 -0.33
CA ILE A 118 7.97 18.29 0.57
C ILE A 118 7.82 19.70 1.11
N GLY A 119 6.58 20.13 1.38
CA GLY A 119 6.27 21.42 1.96
C GLY A 119 4.99 21.39 2.77
N TYR A 120 4.78 22.41 3.58
CA TYR A 120 3.53 22.62 4.30
C TYR A 120 3.21 24.11 4.33
N HIS A 121 1.91 24.44 4.34
CA HIS A 121 1.41 25.79 4.42
C HIS A 121 0.38 25.88 5.55
N ASP A 122 0.80 26.53 6.65
CA ASP A 122 -0.02 26.60 7.87
C ASP A 122 -1.32 27.38 7.65
N GLY A 123 -1.29 28.47 6.87
CA GLY A 123 -2.47 29.29 6.60
C GLY A 123 -3.58 28.58 5.85
N ASP A 124 -3.24 27.70 4.91
CA ASP A 124 -4.22 26.98 4.09
C ASP A 124 -4.46 25.54 4.58
N GLY A 125 -3.78 25.12 5.64
CA GLY A 125 -3.93 23.77 6.19
C GLY A 125 -3.61 22.68 5.17
N MET A 126 -2.53 22.84 4.39
CA MET A 126 -2.17 21.90 3.33
C MET A 126 -0.69 21.50 3.38
N ILE A 127 -0.40 20.34 2.76
CA ILE A 127 0.94 19.90 2.45
C ILE A 127 1.13 19.82 0.93
N GLY A 128 2.35 20.10 0.48
CA GLY A 128 2.79 19.93 -0.90
C GLY A 128 3.81 18.82 -1.00
N LEU A 129 3.67 17.97 -2.01
CA LEU A 129 4.52 16.81 -2.26
C LEU A 129 4.94 16.81 -3.73
N LYS A 130 6.22 16.58 -4.00
CA LYS A 130 6.71 16.33 -5.35
C LYS A 130 7.41 14.99 -5.38
N PHE A 131 6.86 14.06 -6.15
CA PHE A 131 7.47 12.75 -6.38
C PHE A 131 8.83 12.89 -7.07
N THR A 132 9.73 11.95 -6.79
CA THR A 132 10.98 11.86 -7.56
C THR A 132 10.69 11.42 -8.98
N ASP A 133 11.52 11.85 -9.93
CA ASP A 133 11.38 11.44 -11.32
C ASP A 133 11.58 9.92 -11.47
N ASP A 134 12.36 9.30 -10.57
CA ASP A 134 12.61 7.86 -10.55
C ASP A 134 11.39 7.03 -10.11
N VAL A 135 10.44 7.60 -9.34
CA VAL A 135 9.23 6.88 -8.92
C VAL A 135 8.10 7.00 -9.94
N ILE A 136 8.06 8.06 -10.72
CA ILE A 136 6.97 8.32 -11.69
C ILE A 136 6.69 7.13 -12.62
N PRO A 137 7.68 6.43 -13.20
CA PRO A 137 7.43 5.28 -14.08
C PRO A 137 6.71 4.11 -13.39
N TYR A 138 6.70 4.06 -12.06
CA TYR A 138 5.98 3.04 -11.28
C TYR A 138 4.57 3.46 -10.89
N LEU A 139 4.16 4.69 -11.17
CA LEU A 139 2.86 5.27 -10.82
C LEU A 139 2.05 5.73 -12.03
N HIS A 140 2.68 5.89 -13.20
CA HIS A 140 2.06 6.49 -14.38
C HIS A 140 2.29 5.62 -15.63
N ASP A 141 1.33 5.69 -16.58
CA ASP A 141 1.35 4.97 -17.86
C ASP A 141 1.58 3.47 -17.74
N LEU A 142 0.98 2.88 -16.71
CA LEU A 142 1.08 1.45 -16.45
C LEU A 142 0.10 0.69 -17.34
N GLU A 143 0.60 0.06 -18.40
CA GLU A 143 -0.20 -0.76 -19.30
C GLU A 143 -0.40 -2.19 -18.77
N ARG A 144 0.59 -2.73 -18.06
CA ARG A 144 0.62 -4.13 -17.57
C ARG A 144 1.27 -4.19 -16.18
N GLU A 145 1.04 -5.32 -15.50
CA GLU A 145 1.66 -5.62 -14.19
C GLU A 145 1.48 -4.50 -13.16
N PHE A 146 0.25 -4.03 -12.99
CA PHE A 146 -0.09 -3.03 -11.99
C PHE A 146 -1.16 -3.53 -11.01
N THR A 147 -1.14 -2.94 -9.83
CA THR A 147 -2.16 -3.10 -8.79
C THR A 147 -3.05 -1.88 -8.81
N LYS A 148 -4.39 -2.09 -8.79
CA LYS A 148 -5.38 -1.01 -8.80
C LYS A 148 -6.51 -1.32 -7.83
N TYR A 149 -6.80 -0.36 -6.95
CA TYR A 149 -7.92 -0.45 -6.03
C TYR A 149 -8.49 0.94 -5.70
N LYS A 150 -9.69 1.01 -5.13
CA LYS A 150 -10.27 2.27 -4.62
C LYS A 150 -9.64 2.59 -3.27
N LEU A 151 -9.27 3.86 -3.03
CA LEU A 151 -8.72 4.27 -1.74
C LEU A 151 -9.69 3.96 -0.58
N LYS A 152 -11.00 4.00 -0.82
CA LYS A 152 -12.05 3.62 0.14
C LYS A 152 -11.78 2.28 0.82
N GLN A 153 -11.28 1.29 0.08
CA GLN A 153 -11.01 -0.05 0.58
C GLN A 153 -9.98 -0.07 1.72
N ALA A 154 -9.08 0.92 1.72
CA ALA A 154 -8.04 1.06 2.74
C ALA A 154 -8.36 2.10 3.83
N CYS A 155 -9.33 3.00 3.61
CA CYS A 155 -9.62 4.11 4.54
C CYS A 155 -9.98 3.65 5.96
N ALA A 156 -10.71 2.54 6.08
CA ALA A 156 -11.12 1.99 7.37
C ALA A 156 -10.04 1.17 8.07
N LEU A 157 -8.94 0.84 7.38
CA LEU A 157 -7.87 0.01 7.92
C LEU A 157 -7.03 0.78 8.94
N ARG A 158 -6.70 0.10 10.03
CA ARG A 158 -5.93 0.65 11.15
C ARG A 158 -4.55 0.02 11.30
N SER A 159 -4.24 -0.98 10.48
CA SER A 159 -2.96 -1.67 10.45
C SER A 159 -2.28 -1.48 9.09
N VAL A 160 -0.98 -1.17 9.12
CA VAL A 160 -0.17 -1.16 7.91
C VAL A 160 -0.12 -2.56 7.28
N TYR A 161 -0.14 -3.60 8.08
CA TYR A 161 -0.13 -4.99 7.60
C TYR A 161 -1.43 -5.36 6.87
N SER A 162 -2.58 -4.90 7.36
CA SER A 162 -3.85 -5.10 6.68
C SER A 162 -3.87 -4.40 5.33
N TRP A 163 -3.33 -3.19 5.26
CA TRP A 163 -3.21 -2.47 3.99
C TRP A 163 -2.24 -3.15 3.02
N ARG A 164 -1.10 -3.61 3.51
CA ARG A 164 -0.14 -4.39 2.68
C ARG A 164 -0.80 -5.67 2.14
N LEU A 165 -1.53 -6.39 2.98
CA LEU A 165 -2.24 -7.60 2.56
C LEU A 165 -3.33 -7.31 1.52
N LEU A 166 -4.08 -6.21 1.68
CA LEU A 166 -5.02 -5.71 0.67
C LEU A 166 -4.34 -5.51 -0.68
N GLU A 167 -3.21 -4.80 -0.72
CA GLU A 167 -2.46 -4.54 -1.96
C GLU A 167 -2.01 -5.84 -2.64
N LEU A 168 -1.51 -6.80 -1.86
CA LEU A 168 -1.08 -8.09 -2.37
C LEU A 168 -2.27 -8.92 -2.91
N PHE A 169 -3.43 -8.85 -2.27
CA PHE A 169 -4.63 -9.51 -2.78
C PHE A 169 -5.14 -8.84 -4.05
N GLU A 170 -5.21 -7.53 -4.10
CA GLU A 170 -5.59 -6.79 -5.32
C GLU A 170 -4.65 -7.08 -6.50
N GLN A 171 -3.35 -7.26 -6.24
CA GLN A 171 -2.39 -7.67 -7.26
C GLN A 171 -2.71 -9.05 -7.86
N HIS A 172 -3.28 -9.96 -7.07
CA HIS A 172 -3.56 -11.35 -7.47
C HIS A 172 -5.05 -11.59 -7.73
N THR A 173 -5.89 -10.56 -7.65
CA THR A 173 -7.32 -10.65 -7.94
C THR A 173 -7.54 -10.59 -9.45
N GLY A 174 -8.25 -11.59 -9.98
CA GLY A 174 -8.69 -11.61 -11.38
C GLY A 174 -9.96 -10.81 -11.60
N ASN A 175 -10.41 -10.73 -12.86
CA ASN A 175 -11.60 -9.97 -13.29
C ASN A 175 -12.89 -10.38 -12.56
N ALA A 176 -12.95 -11.59 -12.01
CA ALA A 176 -14.11 -12.09 -11.28
C ALA A 176 -14.11 -11.69 -9.79
N GLY A 177 -13.19 -10.84 -9.33
CA GLY A 177 -13.09 -10.45 -7.92
C GLY A 177 -12.57 -11.57 -7.01
N LYS A 178 -12.00 -12.63 -7.58
CA LYS A 178 -11.44 -13.80 -6.89
C LYS A 178 -9.97 -13.97 -7.23
N GLY A 179 -9.21 -14.51 -6.29
CA GLY A 179 -7.82 -14.80 -6.51
C GLY A 179 -7.24 -15.77 -5.49
N TRP A 180 -6.00 -16.11 -5.71
CA TRP A 180 -5.21 -16.86 -4.76
C TRP A 180 -3.76 -16.39 -4.81
N TRP A 181 -3.07 -16.52 -3.69
CA TRP A 181 -1.66 -16.21 -3.57
C TRP A 181 -0.96 -17.27 -2.74
N ALA A 182 0.05 -17.89 -3.32
CA ALA A 182 0.90 -18.86 -2.64
C ALA A 182 2.34 -18.33 -2.62
N VAL A 183 2.92 -18.25 -1.43
CA VAL A 183 4.18 -17.55 -1.19
C VAL A 183 5.01 -18.31 -0.16
N SER A 184 6.35 -18.24 -0.23
CA SER A 184 7.21 -18.72 0.83
C SER A 184 7.03 -17.86 2.08
N VAL A 185 7.30 -18.43 3.28
CA VAL A 185 7.25 -17.64 4.53
C VAL A 185 8.27 -16.48 4.48
N GLU A 186 9.42 -16.68 3.85
CA GLU A 186 10.45 -15.65 3.68
C GLU A 186 9.96 -14.50 2.82
N ASP A 187 9.45 -14.79 1.60
CA ASP A 187 8.96 -13.76 0.68
C ASP A 187 7.70 -13.05 1.24
N PHE A 188 6.86 -13.77 2.00
CA PHE A 188 5.75 -13.16 2.73
C PHE A 188 6.27 -12.15 3.75
N CYS A 189 7.26 -12.53 4.57
CA CYS A 189 7.85 -11.64 5.56
C CYS A 189 8.50 -10.41 4.91
N ASP A 190 9.12 -10.56 3.75
CA ASP A 190 9.69 -9.45 3.00
C ASP A 190 8.59 -8.51 2.49
N SER A 191 7.54 -9.07 1.86
CA SER A 191 6.40 -8.30 1.34
C SER A 191 5.64 -7.57 2.44
N MET A 192 5.56 -8.14 3.63
CA MET A 192 4.88 -7.56 4.79
C MET A 192 5.80 -6.68 5.65
N GLU A 193 7.09 -6.61 5.33
CA GLU A 193 8.11 -5.92 6.15
C GLU A 193 8.08 -6.39 7.62
N ALA A 194 7.92 -7.71 7.79
CA ALA A 194 7.79 -8.30 9.12
C ALA A 194 9.08 -8.15 9.93
N PRO A 195 9.00 -7.74 11.21
CA PRO A 195 10.16 -7.65 12.10
C PRO A 195 10.88 -8.98 12.27
N ASP A 196 12.18 -8.96 12.52
CA ASP A 196 13.02 -10.15 12.66
C ASP A 196 12.53 -11.15 13.71
N ALA A 197 11.99 -10.65 14.82
CA ALA A 197 11.42 -11.49 15.87
C ALA A 197 10.22 -12.34 15.40
N MET A 198 9.48 -11.84 14.40
CA MET A 198 8.34 -12.55 13.80
C MET A 198 8.80 -13.46 12.66
N ARG A 199 9.81 -13.06 11.89
CA ARG A 199 10.42 -13.90 10.84
C ARG A 199 10.96 -15.23 11.40
N LYS A 200 11.50 -15.20 12.61
CA LYS A 200 12.06 -16.36 13.30
C LYS A 200 11.03 -17.24 14.02
N ASN A 201 9.78 -16.76 14.15
CA ASN A 201 8.74 -17.46 14.90
C ASN A 201 7.39 -17.38 14.18
N PHE A 202 7.05 -18.45 13.48
CA PHE A 202 5.79 -18.52 12.72
C PHE A 202 4.55 -18.32 13.59
N GLY A 203 4.55 -18.80 14.85
CA GLY A 203 3.44 -18.58 15.77
C GLY A 203 3.20 -17.09 16.03
N LYS A 204 4.27 -16.31 16.25
CA LYS A 204 4.20 -14.85 16.39
C LYS A 204 3.80 -14.17 15.08
N LEU A 205 4.38 -14.59 13.95
CA LEU A 205 4.01 -14.08 12.63
C LEU A 205 2.50 -14.25 12.37
N ARG A 206 1.97 -15.45 12.65
CA ARG A 206 0.56 -15.75 12.49
C ARG A 206 -0.33 -14.90 13.42
N SER A 207 -0.02 -14.87 14.73
CA SER A 207 -0.87 -14.22 15.72
C SER A 207 -0.80 -12.69 15.71
N GLN A 208 0.30 -12.08 15.26
CA GLN A 208 0.51 -10.64 15.33
C GLN A 208 0.44 -9.93 13.97
N ILE A 209 0.60 -10.64 12.87
CA ILE A 209 0.52 -10.06 11.51
C ILE A 209 -0.59 -10.72 10.70
N ILE A 210 -0.51 -12.05 10.46
CA ILE A 210 -1.39 -12.71 9.48
C ILE A 210 -2.85 -12.65 9.93
N GLN A 211 -3.14 -13.20 11.11
CA GLN A 211 -4.53 -13.32 11.58
C GLN A 211 -5.19 -11.94 11.79
N PRO A 212 -4.54 -10.97 12.47
CA PRO A 212 -5.12 -9.63 12.61
C PRO A 212 -5.37 -8.92 11.29
N ALA A 213 -4.48 -9.11 10.28
CA ALA A 213 -4.66 -8.51 8.97
C ALA A 213 -5.85 -9.14 8.20
N ILE A 214 -5.99 -10.47 8.27
CA ILE A 214 -7.15 -11.18 7.71
C ILE A 214 -8.43 -10.72 8.38
N ASP A 215 -8.49 -10.73 9.71
CA ASP A 215 -9.68 -10.37 10.48
C ASP A 215 -10.12 -8.92 10.17
N GLU A 216 -9.17 -8.02 10.01
CA GLU A 216 -9.47 -6.63 9.67
C GLU A 216 -10.00 -6.49 8.25
N LEU A 217 -9.43 -7.17 7.25
CA LEU A 217 -9.91 -7.15 5.87
C LEU A 217 -11.32 -7.75 5.74
N VAL A 218 -11.57 -8.87 6.41
CA VAL A 218 -12.91 -9.48 6.45
C VAL A 218 -13.92 -8.51 7.05
N LYS A 219 -13.59 -7.89 8.19
CA LYS A 219 -14.52 -7.02 8.92
C LYS A 219 -14.74 -5.67 8.24
N LYS A 220 -13.71 -5.09 7.60
CA LYS A 220 -13.70 -3.69 7.16
C LYS A 220 -13.85 -3.51 5.66
N ASP A 221 -13.47 -4.49 4.86
CA ASP A 221 -13.47 -4.39 3.41
C ASP A 221 -14.19 -5.56 2.70
N GLY A 222 -14.88 -6.42 3.47
CA GLY A 222 -15.78 -7.45 2.93
C GLY A 222 -15.06 -8.54 2.13
N TRP A 223 -13.86 -8.93 2.54
CA TRP A 223 -13.19 -10.08 1.97
C TRP A 223 -13.63 -11.38 2.61
N LEU A 224 -13.75 -12.43 1.81
CA LEU A 224 -13.82 -13.82 2.25
C LEU A 224 -12.42 -14.42 2.02
N ILE A 225 -11.74 -14.83 3.09
CA ILE A 225 -10.33 -15.24 3.04
C ILE A 225 -10.15 -16.61 3.66
N GLY A 226 -9.70 -17.58 2.84
CA GLY A 226 -9.15 -18.85 3.28
C GLY A 226 -7.63 -18.74 3.47
N PHE A 227 -7.10 -19.27 4.56
CA PHE A 227 -5.68 -19.26 4.88
C PHE A 227 -5.17 -20.65 5.25
N GLU A 228 -4.12 -21.10 4.60
CA GLU A 228 -3.45 -22.37 4.85
C GLU A 228 -1.94 -22.18 5.05
N ALA A 229 -1.39 -22.84 6.07
CA ALA A 229 0.04 -22.90 6.35
C ALA A 229 0.59 -24.28 5.93
N ILE A 230 1.34 -24.30 4.85
CA ILE A 230 1.90 -25.52 4.26
C ILE A 230 3.22 -25.86 4.94
N LYS A 231 3.34 -27.11 5.42
CA LYS A 231 4.50 -27.58 6.19
C LYS A 231 5.36 -28.53 5.38
N GLU A 232 6.65 -28.47 5.64
CA GLU A 232 7.61 -29.53 5.33
C GLU A 232 8.18 -30.07 6.65
N GLY A 233 7.78 -31.28 7.02
CA GLY A 233 8.03 -31.82 8.35
C GLY A 233 7.37 -30.98 9.46
N ARG A 234 8.17 -30.44 10.36
CA ARG A 234 7.67 -29.57 11.47
C ARG A 234 7.65 -28.10 11.14
N LYS A 235 8.27 -27.67 10.04
CA LYS A 235 8.43 -26.27 9.66
C LYS A 235 7.37 -25.83 8.66
N VAL A 236 6.72 -24.69 8.90
CA VAL A 236 5.91 -24.03 7.88
C VAL A 236 6.85 -23.38 6.88
N VAL A 237 6.69 -23.70 5.59
CA VAL A 237 7.57 -23.23 4.50
C VAL A 237 6.84 -22.34 3.51
N ARG A 238 5.52 -22.52 3.35
CA ARG A 238 4.71 -21.73 2.44
C ARG A 238 3.37 -21.36 3.08
N LEU A 239 2.81 -20.29 2.58
CA LEU A 239 1.47 -19.80 2.93
C LEU A 239 0.63 -19.80 1.67
N ARG A 240 -0.63 -20.17 1.79
CA ARG A 240 -1.63 -20.06 0.73
C ARG A 240 -2.80 -19.23 1.26
N PHE A 241 -3.22 -18.27 0.45
CA PHE A 241 -4.41 -17.48 0.65
C PHE A 241 -5.31 -17.70 -0.56
N ASP A 242 -6.56 -18.06 -0.33
CA ASP A 242 -7.62 -18.07 -1.33
C ASP A 242 -8.60 -16.98 -0.92
N PHE A 243 -8.93 -16.05 -1.80
CA PHE A 243 -9.70 -14.87 -1.43
C PHE A 243 -10.68 -14.45 -2.53
N GLU A 244 -11.80 -13.91 -2.10
CA GLU A 244 -12.79 -13.29 -2.97
C GLU A 244 -13.48 -12.12 -2.28
N ARG A 245 -14.03 -11.20 -3.07
CA ARG A 245 -14.91 -10.16 -2.58
C ARG A 245 -16.27 -10.75 -2.26
N ASP A 246 -16.85 -10.42 -1.10
CA ASP A 246 -18.22 -10.79 -0.77
C ASP A 246 -19.17 -10.16 -1.81
N PRO A 247 -19.90 -10.97 -2.61
CA PRO A 247 -20.81 -10.46 -3.62
C PRO A 247 -22.00 -9.68 -3.03
N GLN A 248 -22.30 -9.86 -1.75
CA GLN A 248 -23.38 -9.13 -1.08
C GLN A 248 -22.95 -7.73 -0.62
N GLY A 249 -21.65 -7.40 -0.71
CA GLY A 249 -21.08 -6.11 -0.36
C GLY A 249 -21.43 -5.67 1.07
N ASN A 250 -20.49 -5.18 1.84
CA ASN A 250 -20.84 -4.59 3.13
C ASN A 250 -21.83 -3.41 2.93
N LEU A 251 -23.06 -3.60 3.32
CA LEU A 251 -24.12 -2.58 3.43
C LEU A 251 -23.93 -1.70 4.68
N PHE A 252 -22.66 -1.33 5.01
CA PHE A 252 -22.36 -0.46 6.15
C PHE A 252 -21.56 0.77 5.73
#